data_b67d3680f64479fb216da31fa5fc6f60
#
_entry.id   b67d3680f64479fb216da31fa5fc6f60
#
_cell.length_a   1.000
_cell.length_b   1.000
_cell.length_c   1.000
_cell.angle_alpha   90.00
_cell.angle_beta   90.00
_cell.angle_gamma   90.00
#
_symmetry.space_group_name_H-M   'P 1'
#
loop_
_entity.id
_entity.type
_entity.pdbx_description
1 polymer ?
#
loop_
_entity_poly.entity_id
_entity_poly.type
_entity_poly.pdbx_seq_one_letter_code
_entity_poly.pdbx_strand_id
1 'polypeptide(L)'
;MIVGLGSDLCNIERIQNSLDRFGDRFIARVFTKTEAAKAAKRPFTRAGTFAKRFAAKEAFSKAVGTGFKRGVFMKDIGVVNLPSGAPTLALTGGARQRLDALVPPGHRAHIHLTMTDDHPFAMAVVIIEALPGSDLS
;
A
#
# COMPACT_ATOMS: atom_id res chain seq x y z
N MET A 1 -5.05 -19.91 -3.23
CA MET A 1 -4.36 -19.75 -4.54
C MET A 1 -3.87 -18.33 -4.66
N ILE A 2 -2.64 -18.15 -5.10
CA ILE A 2 -2.07 -16.81 -5.30
C ILE A 2 -2.60 -16.23 -6.59
N VAL A 3 -3.17 -15.04 -6.51
CA VAL A 3 -3.72 -14.34 -7.68
C VAL A 3 -2.96 -13.06 -8.02
N GLY A 4 -2.03 -12.65 -7.18
CA GLY A 4 -1.20 -11.47 -7.46
C GLY A 4 0.05 -11.43 -6.59
N LEU A 5 1.12 -10.91 -7.16
CA LEU A 5 2.40 -10.70 -6.49
C LEU A 5 3.01 -9.41 -7.02
N GLY A 6 3.44 -8.55 -6.13
CA GLY A 6 4.11 -7.32 -6.49
C GLY A 6 5.14 -6.93 -5.45
N SER A 7 6.18 -6.26 -5.91
CA SER A 7 7.20 -5.68 -5.03
C SER A 7 7.62 -4.34 -5.58
N ASP A 8 8.12 -3.49 -4.69
CA ASP A 8 8.67 -2.21 -5.09
C ASP A 8 9.80 -1.80 -4.16
N LEU A 9 10.78 -1.13 -4.74
CA LEU A 9 11.91 -0.53 -4.04
C LEU A 9 11.84 0.97 -4.22
N CYS A 10 11.83 1.72 -3.13
CA CYS A 10 11.69 3.17 -3.14
C CYS A 10 12.91 3.82 -2.51
N ASN A 11 13.45 4.85 -3.15
CA ASN A 11 14.51 5.66 -2.56
C ASN A 11 13.90 6.68 -1.60
N ILE A 12 14.28 6.60 -0.33
CA ILE A 12 13.75 7.45 0.74
C ILE A 12 14.03 8.94 0.45
N GLU A 13 15.17 9.26 -0.16
CA GLU A 13 15.51 10.64 -0.50
C GLU A 13 14.55 11.25 -1.52
N ARG A 14 14.02 10.44 -2.44
CA ARG A 14 12.99 10.91 -3.39
C ARG A 14 11.74 11.34 -2.65
N ILE A 15 11.34 10.58 -1.64
CA ILE A 15 10.18 10.92 -0.81
C ILE A 15 10.48 12.18 0.01
N GLN A 16 11.67 12.27 0.60
CA GLN A 16 12.08 13.47 1.33
C GLN A 16 12.03 14.71 0.43
N ASN A 17 12.53 14.61 -0.79
CA ASN A 17 12.50 15.72 -1.76
C ASN A 17 11.06 16.14 -2.10
N SER A 18 10.15 15.19 -2.25
CA SER A 18 8.74 15.49 -2.50
C SER A 18 8.08 16.15 -1.29
N LEU A 19 8.40 15.69 -0.08
CA LEU A 19 7.93 16.33 1.16
C LEU A 19 8.44 17.76 1.27
N ASP A 20 9.72 17.99 0.99
CA ASP A 20 10.33 19.32 1.06
C ASP A 20 9.74 20.27 0.01
N ARG A 21 9.50 19.76 -1.18
CA ARG A 21 9.03 20.59 -2.32
C ARG A 21 7.55 20.87 -2.28
N PHE A 22 6.73 19.89 -1.94
CA PHE A 22 5.26 19.99 -2.04
C PHE A 22 4.54 19.91 -0.68
N GLY A 23 5.22 19.42 0.36
CA GLY A 23 4.66 19.39 1.71
C GLY A 23 3.33 18.67 1.81
N ASP A 24 2.36 19.33 2.43
CA ASP A 24 1.04 18.76 2.67
C ASP A 24 0.28 18.38 1.39
N ARG A 25 0.58 19.03 0.27
CA ARG A 25 -0.05 18.70 -1.02
C ARG A 25 0.34 17.30 -1.47
N PHE A 26 1.62 16.95 -1.33
CA PHE A 26 2.10 15.60 -1.64
C PHE A 26 1.45 14.57 -0.73
N ILE A 27 1.46 14.84 0.58
CA ILE A 27 0.86 13.94 1.57
C ILE A 27 -0.62 13.71 1.28
N ALA A 28 -1.38 14.77 1.06
CA ALA A 28 -2.82 14.69 0.81
C ALA A 28 -3.15 13.93 -0.48
N ARG A 29 -2.29 14.02 -1.49
CA ARG A 29 -2.52 13.37 -2.79
C ARG A 29 -2.25 11.88 -2.76
N VAL A 30 -1.27 11.43 -1.98
CA VAL A 30 -0.74 10.06 -2.04
C VAL A 30 -1.17 9.23 -0.84
N PHE A 31 -1.23 9.82 0.35
CA PHE A 31 -1.38 9.09 1.60
C PHE A 31 -2.73 9.31 2.24
N THR A 32 -3.19 8.28 2.96
CA THR A 32 -4.39 8.38 3.78
C THR A 32 -4.11 9.17 5.06
N LYS A 33 -5.17 9.61 5.73
CA LYS A 33 -5.04 10.30 7.02
C LYS A 33 -4.38 9.41 8.08
N THR A 34 -4.69 8.12 8.07
CA THR A 34 -4.07 7.14 8.99
C THR A 34 -2.56 7.06 8.77
N GLU A 35 -2.13 7.00 7.50
CA GLU A 35 -0.71 6.96 7.14
C GLU A 35 0.01 8.23 7.54
N ALA A 36 -0.59 9.38 7.26
CA ALA A 36 -0.02 10.69 7.62
C ALA A 36 0.13 10.84 9.13
N ALA A 37 -0.88 10.42 9.91
CA ALA A 37 -0.83 10.45 11.36
C ALA A 37 0.28 9.56 11.93
N LYS A 38 0.46 8.38 11.36
CA LYS A 38 1.53 7.46 11.75
C LYS A 38 2.91 8.07 11.53
N ALA A 39 3.12 8.67 10.36
CA ALA A 39 4.39 9.32 10.02
C ALA A 39 4.69 10.52 10.92
N ALA A 40 3.68 11.30 11.29
CA ALA A 40 3.82 12.48 12.14
C ALA A 40 4.28 12.16 13.56
N LYS A 41 4.05 10.93 14.05
CA LYS A 41 4.46 10.51 15.40
C LYS A 41 5.98 10.45 15.58
N ARG A 42 6.72 10.25 14.50
CA ARG A 42 8.19 10.15 14.53
C ARG A 42 8.79 11.04 13.45
N PRO A 43 8.94 12.35 13.69
CA PRO A 43 9.36 13.30 12.67
C PRO A 43 10.71 12.96 12.01
N PHE A 44 11.66 12.45 12.78
CA PHE A 44 13.00 12.14 12.27
C PHE A 44 13.02 10.97 11.29
N THR A 45 12.05 10.05 11.38
CA THR A 45 11.94 8.90 10.49
C THR A 45 10.74 9.02 9.56
N ARG A 46 10.16 10.21 9.45
CA ARG A 46 8.95 10.48 8.68
C ARG A 46 9.08 10.06 7.23
N ALA A 47 10.19 10.43 6.58
CA ALA A 47 10.40 10.09 5.18
C ALA A 47 10.47 8.58 4.95
N GLY A 48 11.12 7.83 5.84
CA GLY A 48 11.17 6.38 5.75
C GLY A 48 9.79 5.73 5.96
N THR A 49 9.01 6.27 6.89
CA THR A 49 7.64 5.81 7.15
C THR A 49 6.77 5.99 5.91
N PHE A 50 6.82 7.15 5.27
CA PHE A 50 6.12 7.41 4.02
C PHE A 50 6.65 6.56 2.87
N ALA A 51 7.97 6.40 2.76
CA ALA A 51 8.59 5.64 1.68
C ALA A 51 8.16 4.17 1.69
N LYS A 52 8.09 3.54 2.87
CA LYS A 52 7.57 2.17 2.98
C LYS A 52 6.14 2.07 2.49
N ARG A 53 5.31 3.02 2.84
CA ARG A 53 3.89 3.05 2.43
C ARG A 53 3.73 3.36 0.95
N PHE A 54 4.56 4.25 0.43
CA PHE A 54 4.62 4.51 -1.01
C PHE A 54 4.99 3.22 -1.77
N ALA A 55 6.02 2.51 -1.32
CA ALA A 55 6.42 1.24 -1.90
C ALA A 55 5.29 0.19 -1.84
N ALA A 56 4.52 0.17 -0.73
CA ALA A 56 3.38 -0.75 -0.60
C ALA A 56 2.28 -0.47 -1.63
N LYS A 57 2.00 0.81 -1.92
CA LYS A 57 1.02 1.20 -2.93
C LYS A 57 1.47 0.80 -4.33
N GLU A 58 2.74 1.04 -4.65
CA GLU A 58 3.34 0.61 -5.92
C GLU A 58 3.31 -0.91 -6.05
N ALA A 59 3.68 -1.63 -5.00
CA ALA A 59 3.67 -3.10 -4.98
C ALA A 59 2.26 -3.65 -5.21
N PHE A 60 1.24 -3.07 -4.58
CA PHE A 60 -0.15 -3.45 -4.82
C PHE A 60 -0.55 -3.23 -6.27
N SER A 61 -0.19 -2.09 -6.85
CA SER A 61 -0.54 -1.78 -8.24
C SER A 61 0.04 -2.80 -9.21
N LYS A 62 1.23 -3.30 -8.92
CA LYS A 62 1.87 -4.36 -9.72
C LYS A 62 1.18 -5.71 -9.47
N ALA A 63 0.81 -6.00 -8.22
CA ALA A 63 0.15 -7.26 -7.86
C ALA A 63 -1.20 -7.43 -8.56
N VAL A 64 -1.95 -6.34 -8.77
CA VAL A 64 -3.24 -6.38 -9.48
C VAL A 64 -3.08 -6.23 -11.00
N GLY A 65 -1.86 -5.98 -11.48
CA GLY A 65 -1.51 -6.00 -12.90
C GLY A 65 -1.85 -4.75 -13.68
N THR A 66 -2.40 -3.71 -13.04
CA THR A 66 -2.82 -2.49 -13.74
C THR A 66 -1.81 -1.34 -13.63
N GLY A 67 -0.91 -1.39 -12.63
CA GLY A 67 -0.24 -0.16 -12.19
C GLY A 67 -1.30 0.85 -11.74
N PHE A 68 -1.00 2.13 -11.89
CA PHE A 68 -1.94 3.21 -11.53
C PHE A 68 -2.80 3.64 -12.73
N LYS A 69 -3.33 2.65 -13.42
CA LYS A 69 -4.27 2.83 -14.53
C LYS A 69 -5.62 2.22 -14.15
N ARG A 70 -6.63 2.46 -14.97
CA ARG A 70 -7.97 1.87 -14.84
C ARG A 70 -8.62 2.16 -13.48
N GLY A 71 -8.44 3.38 -12.97
CA GLY A 71 -9.08 3.79 -11.72
C GLY A 71 -8.39 3.35 -10.44
N VAL A 72 -7.19 2.79 -10.53
CA VAL A 72 -6.38 2.44 -9.36
C VAL A 72 -5.53 3.62 -8.95
N PHE A 73 -5.82 4.23 -7.80
CA PHE A 73 -5.14 5.42 -7.29
C PHE A 73 -4.44 5.13 -5.96
N MET A 74 -3.31 5.78 -5.73
CA MET A 74 -2.52 5.60 -4.51
C MET A 74 -3.31 5.86 -3.24
N LYS A 75 -4.15 6.88 -3.23
CA LYS A 75 -4.92 7.25 -2.04
C LYS A 75 -5.98 6.21 -1.65
N ASP A 76 -6.38 5.36 -2.58
CA ASP A 76 -7.31 4.26 -2.33
C ASP A 76 -6.65 3.01 -1.77
N ILE A 77 -5.32 3.02 -1.63
CA ILE A 77 -4.53 1.91 -1.12
C ILE A 77 -3.91 2.34 0.20
N GLY A 78 -4.56 2.08 1.31
CA GLY A 78 -4.10 2.51 2.63
C GLY A 78 -3.40 1.39 3.39
N VAL A 79 -2.23 1.67 3.95
CA VAL A 79 -1.57 0.75 4.87
C VAL A 79 -2.16 0.95 6.26
N VAL A 80 -2.65 -0.14 6.83
CA VAL A 80 -3.20 -0.17 8.18
C VAL A 80 -2.58 -1.34 8.94
N ASN A 81 -2.70 -1.33 10.27
CA ASN A 81 -2.22 -2.42 11.10
C ASN A 81 -3.39 -3.25 11.62
N LEU A 82 -3.23 -4.57 11.53
CA LEU A 82 -4.14 -5.50 12.19
C LEU A 82 -3.98 -5.41 13.71
N PRO A 83 -4.93 -5.95 14.50
CA PRO A 83 -4.78 -6.00 15.96
C PRO A 83 -3.49 -6.70 16.41
N SER A 84 -2.96 -7.62 15.63
CA SER A 84 -1.68 -8.28 15.88
C SER A 84 -0.47 -7.36 15.73
N GLY A 85 -0.65 -6.18 15.13
CA GLY A 85 0.42 -5.26 14.75
C GLY A 85 0.94 -5.49 13.33
N ALA A 86 0.58 -6.57 12.67
CA ALA A 86 1.00 -6.86 11.30
C ALA A 86 0.36 -5.87 10.33
N PRO A 87 1.11 -5.39 9.32
CA PRO A 87 0.56 -4.48 8.32
C PRO A 87 -0.34 -5.23 7.32
N THR A 88 -1.35 -4.54 6.84
CA THR A 88 -2.17 -4.97 5.72
C THR A 88 -2.66 -3.75 4.95
N LEU A 89 -3.45 -3.97 3.90
CA LEU A 89 -4.01 -2.90 3.09
C LEU A 89 -5.51 -2.79 3.29
N ALA A 90 -5.98 -1.56 3.45
CA ALA A 90 -7.39 -1.19 3.38
C ALA A 90 -7.63 -0.51 2.05
N LEU A 91 -8.52 -1.06 1.24
CA LEU A 91 -8.75 -0.62 -0.12
C LEU A 91 -10.11 0.05 -0.26
N THR A 92 -10.15 1.09 -1.09
CA THR A 92 -11.38 1.79 -1.46
C THR A 92 -11.42 1.99 -2.97
N GLY A 93 -12.55 2.46 -3.48
CA GLY A 93 -12.69 2.88 -4.87
C GLY A 93 -12.23 1.86 -5.90
N GLY A 94 -11.54 2.34 -6.92
CA GLY A 94 -11.08 1.51 -8.03
C GLY A 94 -10.08 0.44 -7.63
N ALA A 95 -9.27 0.67 -6.60
CA ALA A 95 -8.34 -0.34 -6.08
C ALA A 95 -9.11 -1.55 -5.53
N ARG A 96 -10.18 -1.30 -4.77
CA ARG A 96 -11.04 -2.37 -4.25
C ARG A 96 -11.76 -3.11 -5.37
N GLN A 97 -12.29 -2.38 -6.35
CA GLN A 97 -12.96 -2.98 -7.50
C GLN A 97 -12.01 -3.89 -8.29
N ARG A 98 -10.77 -3.44 -8.48
CA ARG A 98 -9.79 -4.24 -9.20
C ARG A 98 -9.42 -5.51 -8.44
N LEU A 99 -9.25 -5.42 -7.13
CA LEU A 99 -9.01 -6.60 -6.30
C LEU A 99 -10.16 -7.61 -6.44
N ASP A 100 -11.39 -7.14 -6.30
CA ASP A 100 -12.57 -7.99 -6.39
C ASP A 100 -12.67 -8.69 -7.75
N ALA A 101 -12.25 -8.02 -8.82
CA ALA A 101 -12.25 -8.61 -10.16
C ALA A 101 -11.23 -9.76 -10.33
N LEU A 102 -10.17 -9.78 -9.51
CA LEU A 102 -9.18 -10.84 -9.54
C LEU A 102 -9.56 -12.08 -8.73
N VAL A 103 -10.48 -11.92 -7.80
CA VAL A 103 -10.87 -13.00 -6.89
C VAL A 103 -11.95 -13.85 -7.54
N PRO A 104 -11.75 -15.17 -7.67
CA PRO A 104 -12.76 -16.03 -8.27
C PRO A 104 -14.07 -16.06 -7.45
N PRO A 105 -15.19 -16.38 -8.07
CA PRO A 105 -16.45 -16.57 -7.34
C PRO A 105 -16.30 -17.58 -6.20
N GLY A 106 -16.94 -17.28 -5.06
CA GLY A 106 -16.86 -18.13 -3.88
C GLY A 106 -15.57 -18.03 -3.09
N HIS A 107 -14.73 -17.03 -3.40
CA HIS A 107 -13.47 -16.80 -2.72
C HIS A 107 -13.45 -15.38 -2.12
N ARG A 108 -12.55 -15.20 -1.17
CA ARG A 108 -12.25 -13.89 -0.59
C ARG A 108 -10.76 -13.59 -0.74
N ALA A 109 -10.42 -12.32 -0.82
CA ALA A 109 -9.03 -11.92 -0.89
C ALA A 109 -8.41 -11.86 0.50
N HIS A 110 -7.18 -12.35 0.60
CA HIS A 110 -6.32 -12.13 1.76
C HIS A 110 -5.02 -11.48 1.27
N ILE A 111 -4.70 -10.32 1.82
CA ILE A 111 -3.53 -9.55 1.39
C ILE A 111 -2.42 -9.74 2.42
N HIS A 112 -1.30 -10.26 1.97
CA HIS A 112 -0.07 -10.34 2.74
C HIS A 112 0.80 -9.16 2.35
N LEU A 113 1.26 -8.40 3.33
CA LEU A 113 2.11 -7.24 3.13
C LEU A 113 3.30 -7.32 4.07
N THR A 114 4.49 -7.13 3.52
CA THR A 114 5.67 -6.85 4.32
C THR A 114 6.35 -5.59 3.81
N MET A 115 6.87 -4.79 4.74
CA MET A 115 7.58 -3.56 4.45
C MET A 115 8.84 -3.54 5.28
N THR A 116 9.92 -3.05 4.69
CA THR A 116 11.18 -2.85 5.39
C THR A 116 11.89 -1.63 4.85
N ASP A 117 12.77 -1.05 5.63
CA ASP A 117 13.64 0.02 5.18
C ASP A 117 15.06 -0.19 5.69
N ASP A 118 16.00 0.11 4.82
CA ASP A 118 17.43 0.16 5.11
C ASP A 118 17.96 1.31 4.29
N HIS A 119 18.23 2.41 4.97
CA HIS A 119 18.59 3.66 4.31
C HIS A 119 19.71 3.44 3.27
N PRO A 120 19.56 3.92 2.03
CA PRO A 120 18.57 4.90 1.56
C PRO A 120 17.29 4.30 0.95
N PHE A 121 17.03 3.01 1.15
CA PHE A 121 15.92 2.32 0.47
C PHE A 121 14.81 1.90 1.44
N ALA A 122 13.59 1.89 0.92
CA ALA A 122 12.44 1.25 1.52
C ALA A 122 11.87 0.24 0.51
N MET A 123 11.34 -0.85 0.99
CA MET A 123 10.82 -1.93 0.15
C MET A 123 9.49 -2.43 0.68
N ALA A 124 8.64 -2.89 -0.23
CA ALA A 124 7.41 -3.58 0.12
C ALA A 124 7.18 -4.77 -0.81
N VAL A 125 6.57 -5.80 -0.27
CA VAL A 125 6.10 -6.97 -1.02
C VAL A 125 4.64 -7.19 -0.70
N VAL A 126 3.83 -7.36 -1.74
CA VAL A 126 2.39 -7.65 -1.64
C VAL A 126 2.11 -8.98 -2.31
N ILE A 127 1.45 -9.86 -1.58
CA ILE A 127 0.93 -11.13 -2.12
C ILE A 127 -0.57 -11.13 -1.91
N ILE A 128 -1.32 -11.38 -2.97
CA ILE A 128 -2.78 -11.47 -2.92
C ILE A 128 -3.15 -12.94 -3.06
N GLU A 129 -3.79 -13.47 -2.02
CA GLU A 129 -4.24 -14.85 -1.99
C GLU A 129 -5.75 -14.89 -2.03
N ALA A 130 -6.31 -15.77 -2.88
CA ALA A 130 -7.73 -16.05 -2.90
C ALA A 130 -7.98 -17.30 -2.07
N LEU A 131 -8.81 -17.17 -1.03
CA LEU A 131 -9.19 -18.24 -0.12
C LEU A 131 -10.65 -18.60 -0.30
N PRO A 132 -11.04 -19.87 -0.13
CA PRO A 132 -12.47 -20.24 -0.15
C PRO A 132 -13.24 -19.49 0.93
N GLY A 133 -14.46 -19.06 0.59
CA GLY A 133 -15.34 -18.34 1.49
C GLY A 133 -15.74 -17.00 0.94
N SER A 134 -16.65 -16.34 1.64
CA SER A 134 -17.09 -15.01 1.26
C SER A 134 -16.66 -13.98 2.30
N ASP A 135 -16.63 -12.69 1.91
CA ASP A 135 -16.33 -11.58 2.82
C ASP A 135 -17.39 -11.43 3.94
N LEU A 136 -18.52 -12.08 3.78
CA LEU A 136 -19.63 -12.04 4.74
C LEU A 136 -19.58 -13.15 5.78
N SER A 137 -18.65 -14.07 5.64
CA SER A 137 -18.53 -15.23 6.55
C SER A 137 -17.74 -14.93 7.80
#